data_debf09f1544399db41bfa413ab8b7369
#
_entry.id   debf09f1544399db41bfa413ab8b7369
#
_cell.length_a   1.000
_cell.length_b   1.000
_cell.length_c   1.000
_cell.angle_alpha   90.00
_cell.angle_beta   90.00
_cell.angle_gamma   90.00
#
_symmetry.space_group_name_H-M   'P 1'
#
loop_
_entity.id
_entity.type
_entity.pdbx_description
1 polymer ?
#
loop_
_entity_poly.entity_id
_entity_poly.type
_entity_poly.pdbx_seq_one_letter_code
_entity_poly.pdbx_strand_id
1 'polypeptide(L)'
;MGGEIREPKRLVYVPPDYPLIASQAGVTGMVILEARVGTDGRVLEATVLRGQPLFDEPAKAAVMQWRYQPLLLNGVAMEFILTVTVKFSIRIPE
;
A
#
# COMPACT_ATOMS: atom_id res chain seq x y z
N MET A 1 9.66 -15.06 -25.58
CA MET A 1 9.82 -14.32 -25.03
C MET A 1 9.11 -13.91 -24.11
N GLY A 2 9.01 -14.06 -23.27
CA GLY A 2 8.13 -13.64 -22.27
C GLY A 2 8.26 -12.16 -22.02
N GLY A 3 7.18 -11.47 -21.97
CA GLY A 3 7.18 -10.08 -21.63
C GLY A 3 7.59 -9.87 -20.18
N GLU A 4 8.14 -8.72 -19.90
CA GLU A 4 8.35 -8.32 -18.52
C GLU A 4 7.01 -8.06 -17.86
N ILE A 5 6.83 -8.60 -16.66
CA ILE A 5 5.68 -8.26 -15.85
C ILE A 5 6.07 -7.02 -15.08
N ARG A 6 5.40 -5.92 -15.37
CA ARG A 6 5.65 -4.66 -14.67
C ARG A 6 4.52 -4.42 -13.69
N GLU A 7 4.89 -4.00 -12.48
CA GLU A 7 3.89 -3.56 -11.54
C GLU A 7 3.18 -2.33 -12.08
N PRO A 8 1.87 -2.24 -11.94
CA PRO A 8 1.14 -1.03 -12.32
C PRO A 8 1.69 0.17 -11.58
N LYS A 9 1.78 1.29 -12.28
CA LYS A 9 2.30 2.52 -11.71
C LYS A 9 1.32 3.04 -10.65
N ARG A 10 1.85 3.40 -9.48
CA ARG A 10 1.05 4.04 -8.45
C ARG A 10 0.95 5.53 -8.78
N LEU A 11 -0.27 6.01 -8.99
CA LEU A 11 -0.53 7.39 -9.39
C LEU A 11 -0.74 8.31 -8.19
N VAL A 12 -1.35 7.80 -7.12
CA VAL A 12 -1.60 8.57 -5.91
C VAL A 12 -1.06 7.78 -4.73
N TYR A 13 -0.20 8.42 -3.96
CA TYR A 13 0.35 7.87 -2.74
C TYR A 13 -0.10 8.71 -1.56
N VAL A 14 -0.63 8.06 -0.55
CA VAL A 14 -1.03 8.71 0.71
C VAL A 14 -0.18 8.07 1.81
N PRO A 15 0.62 8.86 2.52
CA PRO A 15 1.42 8.30 3.61
C PRO A 15 0.52 7.90 4.77
N PRO A 16 0.91 6.89 5.55
CA PRO A 16 0.13 6.49 6.70
C PRO A 16 0.26 7.51 7.83
N ASP A 17 -0.79 7.60 8.65
CA ASP A 17 -0.71 8.35 9.89
C ASP A 17 0.16 7.57 10.87
N TYR A 18 1.12 8.24 11.48
CA TYR A 18 1.99 7.62 12.46
C TYR A 18 1.29 7.69 13.83
N PRO A 19 0.98 6.53 14.45
CA PRO A 19 0.32 6.58 15.75
C PRO A 19 1.17 7.37 16.76
N LEU A 20 0.53 8.27 17.48
CA LEU A 20 1.23 9.14 18.41
C LEU A 20 2.01 8.35 19.46
N ILE A 21 1.40 7.31 19.99
CA ILE A 21 2.04 6.49 21.01
C ILE A 21 3.31 5.81 20.50
N ALA A 22 3.28 5.35 19.24
CA ALA A 22 4.44 4.72 18.62
C ALA A 22 5.53 5.76 18.34
N SER A 23 5.11 6.93 17.87
CA SER A 23 6.03 8.03 17.59
C SER A 23 6.75 8.50 18.86
N GLN A 24 6.02 8.66 19.96
CA GLN A 24 6.59 9.06 21.23
C GLN A 24 7.54 8.03 21.80
N ALA A 25 7.27 6.76 21.59
CA ALA A 25 8.10 5.66 22.07
C ALA A 25 9.26 5.33 21.14
N GLY A 26 9.32 5.97 19.97
CA GLY A 26 10.36 5.66 18.99
C GLY A 26 10.20 4.29 18.33
N VAL A 27 8.98 3.77 18.30
CA VAL A 27 8.71 2.44 17.72
C VAL A 27 8.56 2.58 16.21
N THR A 28 9.28 1.72 15.49
CA THR A 28 9.21 1.67 14.02
C THR A 28 8.77 0.27 13.59
N GLY A 29 8.41 0.14 12.34
CA GLY A 29 7.99 -1.16 11.83
C GLY A 29 7.56 -1.10 10.39
N MET A 30 6.98 -2.19 9.93
CA MET A 30 6.42 -2.25 8.59
C MET A 30 5.19 -3.15 8.58
N VAL A 31 4.31 -2.90 7.63
CA VAL A 31 3.13 -3.72 7.40
C VAL A 31 3.14 -4.15 5.95
N ILE A 32 2.96 -5.44 5.73
CA ILE A 32 2.84 -6.00 4.38
C ILE A 32 1.38 -6.32 4.15
N LEU A 33 0.82 -5.75 3.07
CA LEU A 33 -0.59 -5.91 2.76
C LEU A 33 -0.76 -6.43 1.35
N GLU A 34 -1.88 -7.10 1.15
CA GLU A 34 -2.34 -7.46 -0.18
C GLU A 34 -3.41 -6.45 -0.56
N ALA A 35 -3.20 -5.75 -1.67
CA ALA A 35 -4.15 -4.75 -2.16
C ALA A 35 -4.87 -5.32 -3.38
N ARG A 36 -6.20 -5.30 -3.35
CA ARG A 36 -7.01 -5.64 -4.51
C ARG A 36 -7.44 -4.35 -5.18
N VAL A 37 -7.00 -4.18 -6.42
CA VAL A 37 -7.19 -2.94 -7.17
C VAL A 37 -8.24 -3.17 -8.24
N GLY A 38 -9.19 -2.27 -8.32
CA GLY A 38 -10.28 -2.37 -9.27
C GLY A 38 -9.90 -1.91 -10.67
N THR A 39 -10.84 -2.08 -11.57
CA THR A 39 -10.63 -1.75 -12.99
C THR A 39 -10.35 -0.28 -13.22
N ASP A 40 -10.72 0.58 -12.29
CA ASP A 40 -10.46 2.04 -12.37
C ASP A 40 -9.18 2.44 -11.64
N GLY A 41 -8.44 1.51 -11.08
CA GLY A 41 -7.21 1.79 -10.36
C GLY A 41 -7.38 2.10 -8.88
N ARG A 42 -8.60 2.09 -8.37
CA ARG A 42 -8.84 2.32 -6.95
C ARG A 42 -8.60 1.03 -6.17
N VAL A 43 -8.05 1.17 -4.96
CA VAL A 43 -7.90 0.03 -4.07
C VAL A 43 -9.27 -0.28 -3.48
N LEU A 44 -9.76 -1.48 -3.75
CA LEU A 44 -11.06 -1.94 -3.27
C LEU A 44 -10.97 -2.60 -1.91
N GLU A 45 -9.85 -3.23 -1.62
CA GLU A 45 -9.67 -3.97 -0.39
C GLU A 45 -8.18 -4.05 -0.07
N ALA A 46 -7.84 -3.96 1.20
CA ALA A 46 -6.47 -4.14 1.67
C ALA A 46 -6.50 -5.11 2.84
N THR A 47 -5.71 -6.16 2.73
CA THR A 47 -5.64 -7.21 3.74
C THR A 47 -4.23 -7.27 4.30
N VAL A 48 -4.09 -7.22 5.62
CA VAL A 48 -2.78 -7.31 6.26
C VAL A 48 -2.31 -8.75 6.20
N LEU A 49 -1.16 -8.97 5.57
CA LEU A 49 -0.53 -10.28 5.51
C LEU A 49 0.47 -10.45 6.65
N ARG A 50 1.17 -9.39 6.99
CA ARG A 50 2.11 -9.38 8.12
C ARG A 50 2.18 -7.96 8.64
N GLY A 51 2.00 -7.78 9.93
CA GLY A 51 2.01 -6.45 10.50
C GLY A 51 2.21 -6.45 12.00
N GLN A 52 1.88 -5.34 12.60
CA GLN A 52 2.01 -5.09 14.02
C GLN A 52 0.78 -4.35 14.50
N PRO A 53 0.27 -4.66 15.69
CA PRO A 53 -0.99 -4.07 16.16
C PRO A 53 -1.05 -2.55 16.11
N LEU A 54 0.07 -1.87 16.38
CA LEU A 54 0.08 -0.40 16.36
C LEU A 54 -0.02 0.18 14.96
N PHE A 55 0.41 -0.57 13.94
CA PHE A 55 0.56 -0.04 12.59
C PHE A 55 -0.44 -0.57 11.59
N ASP A 56 -1.15 -1.66 11.91
CA ASP A 56 -2.02 -2.33 10.94
C ASP A 56 -3.12 -1.42 10.42
N GLU A 57 -3.86 -0.77 11.29
CA GLU A 57 -4.98 0.08 10.88
C GLU A 57 -4.53 1.32 10.11
N PRO A 58 -3.53 2.08 10.57
CA PRO A 58 -3.07 3.24 9.79
C PRO A 58 -2.47 2.83 8.45
N ALA A 59 -1.80 1.68 8.36
CA ALA A 59 -1.28 1.20 7.08
C ALA A 59 -2.42 0.88 6.12
N LYS A 60 -3.42 0.16 6.60
CA LYS A 60 -4.58 -0.21 5.80
C LYS A 60 -5.34 1.02 5.32
N ALA A 61 -5.56 1.99 6.21
CA ALA A 61 -6.25 3.22 5.87
C ALA A 61 -5.50 4.00 4.78
N ALA A 62 -4.18 4.04 4.84
CA ALA A 62 -3.38 4.71 3.84
C ALA A 62 -3.50 4.03 2.48
N VAL A 63 -3.34 2.70 2.46
CA VAL A 63 -3.38 1.92 1.22
C VAL A 63 -4.73 2.04 0.54
N MET A 64 -5.81 2.12 1.30
CA MET A 64 -7.15 2.26 0.74
C MET A 64 -7.33 3.58 -0.02
N GLN A 65 -6.46 4.56 0.20
CA GLN A 65 -6.52 5.85 -0.49
C GLN A 65 -5.56 5.95 -1.67
N TRP A 66 -4.74 4.90 -1.90
CA TRP A 66 -3.82 4.88 -3.02
C TRP A 66 -4.58 4.66 -4.31
N ARG A 67 -4.00 5.12 -5.41
CA ARG A 67 -4.55 4.90 -6.74
C ARG A 67 -3.46 4.41 -7.65
N TYR A 68 -3.85 3.50 -8.53
CA TYR A 68 -2.95 2.89 -9.48
C TYR A 68 -3.43 3.14 -10.89
N GLN A 69 -2.52 3.04 -11.83
CA GLN A 69 -2.87 3.04 -13.24
C GLN A 69 -3.69 1.78 -13.52
N PRO A 70 -4.82 1.89 -14.22
CA PRO A 70 -5.59 0.69 -14.58
C PRO A 70 -4.75 -0.31 -15.37
N LEU A 71 -4.95 -1.58 -15.09
CA LEU A 71 -4.29 -2.66 -15.82
C LEU A 71 -5.16 -3.04 -17.00
N LEU A 72 -4.59 -2.93 -18.19
CA LEU A 72 -5.30 -3.31 -19.42
C LEU A 72 -4.73 -4.61 -19.96
N LEU A 73 -5.61 -5.54 -20.28
CA LEU A 73 -5.24 -6.78 -20.93
C LEU A 73 -6.03 -6.84 -22.22
N ASN A 74 -5.33 -6.76 -23.36
CA ASN A 74 -5.96 -6.69 -24.67
C ASN A 74 -7.02 -5.59 -24.75
N GLY A 75 -6.71 -4.42 -24.15
CA GLY A 75 -7.60 -3.28 -24.15
C GLY A 75 -8.73 -3.32 -23.12
N VAL A 76 -8.79 -4.37 -22.30
CA VAL A 76 -9.84 -4.54 -21.30
C VAL A 76 -9.26 -4.28 -19.92
N ALA A 77 -9.90 -3.39 -19.15
CA ALA A 77 -9.46 -3.09 -17.80
C ALA A 77 -9.75 -4.28 -16.89
N MET A 78 -8.76 -4.68 -16.12
CA MET A 78 -8.83 -5.84 -15.25
C MET A 78 -8.56 -5.44 -13.80
N GLU A 79 -9.21 -6.14 -12.87
CA GLU A 79 -8.79 -6.08 -11.47
C GLU A 79 -7.48 -6.82 -11.32
N PHE A 80 -6.70 -6.41 -10.34
CA PHE A 80 -5.46 -7.10 -10.04
C PHE A 80 -5.17 -7.02 -8.55
N ILE A 81 -4.27 -7.90 -8.11
CA ILE A 81 -3.86 -7.99 -6.71
C ILE A 81 -2.36 -7.78 -6.68
N LEU A 82 -1.91 -6.96 -5.75
CA LEU A 82 -0.46 -6.81 -5.54
C LEU A 82 -0.15 -6.71 -4.06
N THR A 83 1.09 -7.08 -3.73
CA THR A 83 1.59 -6.99 -2.36
C THR A 83 2.30 -5.65 -2.21
N VAL A 84 1.93 -4.91 -1.18
CA VAL A 84 2.54 -3.60 -0.90
C VAL A 84 3.12 -3.61 0.50
N THR A 85 4.17 -2.81 0.70
CA THR A 85 4.81 -2.67 2.01
C THR A 85 4.69 -1.21 2.44
N VAL A 86 4.18 -1.01 3.65
CA VAL A 86 4.09 0.32 4.26
C VAL A 86 5.07 0.37 5.40
N LYS A 87 6.04 1.28 5.32
CA LYS A 87 7.06 1.42 6.35
C LYS A 87 6.74 2.57 7.27
N PHE A 88 6.95 2.34 8.56
CA PHE A 88 6.83 3.36 9.60
C PHE A 88 8.23 3.59 10.16
N SER A 89 8.84 4.68 9.77
CA SER A 89 10.17 5.03 10.24
C SER A 89 10.18 6.46 10.71
N ILE A 90 11.02 6.72 11.71
CA ILE A 90 11.17 8.06 12.27
C ILE A 90 12.45 8.64 11.72
N ARG A 91 12.31 9.81 11.07
CA ARG A 91 13.46 10.55 10.60
C ARG A 91 13.81 11.58 11.66
N ILE A 92 14.99 11.47 12.21
CA ILE A 92 15.46 12.42 13.18
C ILE A 92 16.22 13.51 12.46
N PRO A 93 15.73 14.76 12.48
CA PRO A 93 16.48 15.85 11.84
C PRO A 93 17.78 16.10 12.60
N GLU A 94 18.82 16.34 11.85
CA GLU A 94 20.10 16.70 12.46
C GLU A 94 20.18 18.19 12.67
#